data_9c817ed29d90ff482c4be6cc5db951b7
#
_entry.id   9c817ed29d90ff482c4be6cc5db951b7
#
_cell.length_a   1.000
_cell.length_b   1.000
_cell.length_c   1.000
_cell.angle_alpha   90.00
_cell.angle_beta   90.00
_cell.angle_gamma   90.00
#
_symmetry.space_group_name_H-M   'P 1'
#
loop_
_entity.id
_entity.type
_entity.pdbx_description
1 polymer ?
#
loop_
_entity_poly.entity_id
_entity_poly.type
_entity_poly.pdbx_seq_one_letter_code
_entity_poly.pdbx_strand_id
1 'polypeptide(L)'
;FRVGGFAGRVIERMGGVPQNIPGGEIYQALEKGTIDAAEWIGPYDDQKLGFNKVAPVYHYPGWWEGGPQLDFFINDKAFNALSAENKVIVECAAAFAHTEMQAMYDARNPTALKQLVGAKTKVLPFPQDVLDLAFKESMALYEEISTKNPNWKKVYDDYAAFRRDQNLWFRFTEMRFDQFMQSKKL
;
A
#
# COMPACT_ATOMS: atom_id res chain seq x y z
N PHE A 1 -13.92 -6.89 5.92
CA PHE A 1 -12.50 -6.62 5.64
C PHE A 1 -12.18 -5.17 5.96
N ARG A 2 -11.22 -4.92 6.84
CA ARG A 2 -10.78 -3.56 7.12
C ARG A 2 -9.93 -3.04 5.97
N VAL A 3 -10.48 -2.11 5.23
CA VAL A 3 -9.84 -1.45 4.10
C VAL A 3 -10.63 -0.19 3.77
N GLY A 4 -9.98 0.83 3.25
CA GLY A 4 -10.61 2.09 2.86
C GLY A 4 -10.44 2.44 1.39
N GLY A 5 -10.97 3.61 1.00
CA GLY A 5 -10.76 4.19 -0.31
C GLY A 5 -11.20 3.33 -1.50
N PHE A 6 -10.43 3.38 -2.57
CA PHE A 6 -10.72 2.58 -3.77
C PHE A 6 -10.59 1.08 -3.55
N ALA A 7 -9.65 0.64 -2.73
CA ALA A 7 -9.48 -0.78 -2.40
C ALA A 7 -10.75 -1.34 -1.74
N GLY A 8 -11.40 -0.57 -0.86
CA GLY A 8 -12.68 -0.96 -0.27
C GLY A 8 -13.78 -1.17 -1.31
N ARG A 9 -13.87 -0.27 -2.29
CA ARG A 9 -14.83 -0.41 -3.40
C ARG A 9 -14.53 -1.64 -4.29
N VAL A 10 -13.27 -1.99 -4.45
CA VAL A 10 -12.90 -3.22 -5.19
C VAL A 10 -13.25 -4.46 -4.38
N ILE A 11 -12.98 -4.48 -3.07
CA ILE A 11 -13.39 -5.58 -2.17
C ILE A 11 -14.90 -5.80 -2.23
N GLU A 12 -15.70 -4.72 -2.22
CA GLU A 12 -17.16 -4.83 -2.35
C GLU A 12 -17.57 -5.50 -3.67
N ARG A 13 -16.94 -5.16 -4.78
CA ARG A 13 -17.18 -5.79 -6.09
C ARG A 13 -16.76 -7.25 -6.14
N MET A 14 -15.79 -7.63 -5.32
CA MET A 14 -15.34 -9.03 -5.17
C MET A 14 -16.25 -9.83 -4.21
N GLY A 15 -17.29 -9.21 -3.64
CA GLY A 15 -18.23 -9.85 -2.72
C GLY A 15 -17.87 -9.75 -1.24
N GLY A 16 -16.83 -8.99 -0.89
CA GLY A 16 -16.48 -8.71 0.50
C GLY A 16 -17.24 -7.51 1.06
N VAL A 17 -17.14 -7.32 2.36
CA VAL A 17 -17.75 -6.17 3.07
C VAL A 17 -16.62 -5.29 3.62
N PRO A 18 -16.31 -4.15 2.97
CA PRO A 18 -15.29 -3.23 3.45
C PRO A 18 -15.75 -2.48 4.69
N GLN A 19 -14.84 -2.28 5.63
CA GLN A 19 -15.07 -1.48 6.83
C GLN A 19 -13.91 -0.53 7.07
N ASN A 20 -14.20 0.75 7.25
CA ASN A 20 -13.19 1.76 7.53
C ASN A 20 -13.04 1.93 9.05
N ILE A 21 -12.16 1.14 9.65
CA ILE A 21 -11.88 1.15 11.09
C ILE A 21 -10.54 1.85 11.33
N PRO A 22 -10.45 2.77 12.31
CA PRO A 22 -9.18 3.40 12.69
C PRO A 22 -8.12 2.38 13.10
N GLY A 23 -6.85 2.68 12.80
CA GLY A 23 -5.73 1.74 13.04
C GLY A 23 -5.64 1.20 14.45
N GLY A 24 -5.89 2.05 15.47
CA GLY A 24 -5.88 1.65 16.88
C GLY A 24 -6.97 0.67 17.30
N GLU A 25 -8.00 0.48 16.48
CA GLU A 25 -9.13 -0.41 16.76
C GLU A 25 -9.04 -1.76 16.03
N ILE A 26 -8.11 -1.90 15.06
CA ILE A 26 -8.00 -3.08 14.19
C ILE A 26 -7.73 -4.34 15.01
N TYR A 27 -6.79 -4.28 15.96
CA TYR A 27 -6.45 -5.44 16.79
C TYR A 27 -7.68 -6.01 17.49
N GLN A 28 -8.43 -5.14 18.18
CA GLN A 28 -9.62 -5.57 18.91
C GLN A 28 -10.74 -6.06 17.98
N ALA A 29 -10.88 -5.46 16.80
CA ALA A 29 -11.87 -5.88 15.83
C ALA A 29 -11.58 -7.29 15.27
N LEU A 30 -10.31 -7.59 14.99
CA LEU A 30 -9.85 -8.93 14.61
C LEU A 30 -10.00 -9.93 15.77
N GLU A 31 -9.59 -9.56 16.99
CA GLU A 31 -9.66 -10.41 18.17
C GLU A 31 -11.10 -10.83 18.52
N LYS A 32 -12.06 -9.91 18.38
CA LYS A 32 -13.49 -10.15 18.63
C LYS A 32 -14.21 -10.80 17.45
N GLY A 33 -13.55 -10.97 16.31
CA GLY A 33 -14.19 -11.47 15.09
C GLY A 33 -15.22 -10.50 14.49
N THR A 34 -15.12 -9.20 14.80
CA THR A 34 -15.97 -8.18 14.19
C THR A 34 -15.60 -7.96 12.73
N ILE A 35 -14.34 -8.21 12.39
CA ILE A 35 -13.82 -8.27 11.03
C ILE A 35 -13.03 -9.57 10.84
N ASP A 36 -13.02 -10.09 9.62
CA ASP A 36 -12.34 -11.33 9.25
C ASP A 36 -10.92 -11.11 8.74
N ALA A 37 -10.65 -9.93 8.19
CA ALA A 37 -9.36 -9.57 7.61
C ALA A 37 -9.11 -8.06 7.70
N ALA A 38 -7.84 -7.69 7.65
CA ALA A 38 -7.41 -6.30 7.60
C ALA A 38 -6.20 -6.13 6.67
N GLU A 39 -6.11 -5.00 6.02
CA GLU A 39 -4.86 -4.46 5.48
C GLU A 39 -4.35 -3.35 6.39
N TRP A 40 -3.03 -3.17 6.44
CA TRP A 40 -2.45 -2.04 7.16
C TRP A 40 -1.24 -1.48 6.42
N ILE A 41 0.00 -1.79 6.81
CA ILE A 41 1.18 -1.17 6.21
C ILE A 41 2.15 -2.22 5.67
N GLY A 42 2.70 -3.06 6.54
CA GLY A 42 3.69 -4.06 6.19
C GLY A 42 4.29 -4.71 7.44
N PRO A 43 5.20 -5.69 7.28
CA PRO A 43 5.67 -6.53 8.38
C PRO A 43 6.13 -5.77 9.61
N TYR A 44 6.82 -4.65 9.44
CA TYR A 44 7.39 -3.88 10.54
C TYR A 44 6.32 -3.25 11.44
N ASP A 45 5.32 -2.60 10.84
CA ASP A 45 4.25 -1.97 11.61
C ASP A 45 3.20 -2.98 12.07
N ASP A 46 2.84 -3.95 11.23
CA ASP A 46 1.84 -4.96 11.52
C ASP A 46 2.27 -5.83 12.72
N GLN A 47 3.57 -6.18 12.77
CA GLN A 47 4.14 -6.90 13.92
C GLN A 47 4.10 -6.08 15.20
N LYS A 48 4.43 -4.79 15.15
CA LYS A 48 4.38 -3.90 16.32
C LYS A 48 3.00 -3.77 16.91
N LEU A 49 1.98 -3.75 16.05
CA LEU A 49 0.58 -3.72 16.47
C LEU A 49 0.05 -5.09 16.92
N GLY A 50 0.86 -6.14 16.75
CA GLY A 50 0.56 -7.48 17.23
C GLY A 50 -0.49 -8.22 16.40
N PHE A 51 -0.77 -7.79 15.17
CA PHE A 51 -1.83 -8.37 14.34
C PHE A 51 -1.66 -9.88 14.11
N ASN A 52 -0.43 -10.36 14.04
CA ASN A 52 -0.13 -11.79 13.92
C ASN A 52 -0.63 -12.66 15.08
N LYS A 53 -0.95 -12.07 16.23
CA LYS A 53 -1.52 -12.79 17.37
C LYS A 53 -3.00 -13.10 17.20
N VAL A 54 -3.71 -12.28 16.43
CA VAL A 54 -5.17 -12.36 16.20
C VAL A 54 -5.51 -12.70 14.75
N ALA A 55 -4.54 -12.59 13.82
CA ALA A 55 -4.65 -12.97 12.41
C ALA A 55 -3.40 -13.78 12.01
N PRO A 56 -3.43 -15.12 12.12
CA PRO A 56 -2.24 -15.97 11.95
C PRO A 56 -1.81 -16.19 10.48
N VAL A 57 -2.60 -15.70 9.52
CA VAL A 57 -2.31 -15.79 8.08
C VAL A 57 -1.98 -14.40 7.55
N TYR A 58 -0.88 -14.30 6.80
CA TYR A 58 -0.38 -13.06 6.23
C TYR A 58 -0.20 -13.23 4.73
N HIS A 59 -1.06 -12.59 3.95
CA HIS A 59 -1.04 -12.68 2.49
C HIS A 59 -0.21 -11.59 1.83
N TYR A 60 0.45 -11.94 0.71
CA TYR A 60 1.22 -11.02 -0.13
C TYR A 60 1.04 -11.35 -1.63
N PRO A 61 1.38 -10.42 -2.55
CA PRO A 61 1.59 -8.99 -2.32
C PRO A 61 0.26 -8.28 -1.98
N GLY A 62 0.33 -7.09 -1.37
CA GLY A 62 -0.82 -6.20 -1.35
C GLY A 62 -1.18 -5.81 -2.77
N TRP A 63 -2.28 -6.32 -3.30
CA TRP A 63 -2.67 -6.11 -4.71
C TRP A 63 -3.24 -4.72 -4.98
N TRP A 64 -3.66 -4.02 -3.93
CA TRP A 64 -4.28 -2.70 -4.02
C TRP A 64 -3.26 -1.57 -4.25
N GLU A 65 -2.02 -1.76 -3.83
CA GLU A 65 -0.94 -0.80 -4.06
C GLU A 65 0.43 -1.49 -3.98
N GLY A 66 1.35 -1.08 -4.84
CA GLY A 66 2.71 -1.63 -4.85
C GLY A 66 3.62 -1.05 -3.76
N GLY A 67 3.17 0.02 -3.11
CA GLY A 67 3.81 0.71 -2.00
C GLY A 67 2.99 1.93 -1.62
N PRO A 68 2.99 2.34 -0.34
CA PRO A 68 2.20 3.48 0.12
C PRO A 68 2.79 4.79 -0.39
N GLN A 69 1.91 5.70 -0.84
CA GLN A 69 2.21 7.10 -1.04
C GLN A 69 1.54 7.90 0.08
N LEU A 70 2.35 8.58 0.89
CA LEU A 70 1.85 9.44 1.97
C LEU A 70 2.02 10.90 1.60
N ASP A 71 1.04 11.71 1.96
CA ASP A 71 0.98 13.12 1.64
C ASP A 71 1.01 13.98 2.89
N PHE A 72 1.69 15.11 2.80
CA PHE A 72 1.69 16.13 3.84
C PHE A 72 0.86 17.33 3.39
N PHE A 73 -0.30 17.52 4.00
CA PHE A 73 -1.22 18.58 3.67
C PHE A 73 -1.00 19.80 4.55
N ILE A 74 -0.81 20.97 3.94
CA ILE A 74 -0.68 22.25 4.62
C ILE A 74 -1.78 23.19 4.11
N ASN A 75 -2.45 23.89 5.02
CA ASN A 75 -3.38 24.93 4.64
C ASN A 75 -2.66 26.05 3.87
N ASP A 76 -3.18 26.47 2.71
CA ASP A 76 -2.54 27.45 1.84
C ASP A 76 -2.24 28.78 2.55
N LYS A 77 -3.18 29.28 3.38
CA LYS A 77 -2.96 30.52 4.12
C LYS A 77 -1.84 30.39 5.14
N ALA A 78 -1.77 29.25 5.84
CA ALA A 78 -0.71 28.97 6.81
C ALA A 78 0.64 28.84 6.11
N PHE A 79 0.73 28.11 5.00
CA PHE A 79 1.96 27.97 4.22
C PHE A 79 2.42 29.30 3.65
N ASN A 80 1.49 30.09 3.09
CA ASN A 80 1.79 31.39 2.50
C ASN A 80 2.22 32.46 3.54
N ALA A 81 1.82 32.30 4.80
CA ALA A 81 2.25 33.18 5.90
C ALA A 81 3.68 32.89 6.40
N LEU A 82 4.30 31.76 6.00
CA LEU A 82 5.68 31.47 6.34
C LEU A 82 6.65 32.41 5.59
N SER A 83 7.79 32.68 6.22
CA SER A 83 8.90 33.33 5.52
C SER A 83 9.42 32.46 4.35
N ALA A 84 10.15 33.04 3.43
CA ALA A 84 10.75 32.31 2.30
C ALA A 84 11.66 31.18 2.80
N GLU A 85 12.45 31.44 3.82
CA GLU A 85 13.35 30.46 4.44
C GLU A 85 12.57 29.27 5.04
N ASN A 86 11.47 29.55 5.78
CA ASN A 86 10.67 28.52 6.39
C ASN A 86 9.92 27.65 5.34
N LYS A 87 9.50 28.23 4.20
CA LYS A 87 8.94 27.46 3.09
C LYS A 87 9.95 26.46 2.55
N VAL A 88 11.18 26.89 2.29
CA VAL A 88 12.26 26.01 1.84
C VAL A 88 12.57 24.92 2.86
N ILE A 89 12.57 25.24 4.16
CA ILE A 89 12.77 24.25 5.22
C ILE A 89 11.67 23.17 5.18
N VAL A 90 10.41 23.55 5.02
CA VAL A 90 9.29 22.59 4.91
C VAL A 90 9.45 21.70 3.68
N GLU A 91 9.77 22.26 2.52
CA GLU A 91 9.98 21.50 1.28
C GLU A 91 11.16 20.52 1.41
N CYS A 92 12.30 20.99 1.96
CA CYS A 92 13.47 20.14 2.20
C CYS A 92 13.15 19.03 3.23
N ALA A 93 12.41 19.33 4.29
CA ALA A 93 12.01 18.34 5.29
C ALA A 93 11.09 17.26 4.70
N ALA A 94 10.16 17.63 3.82
CA ALA A 94 9.31 16.69 3.12
C ALA A 94 10.12 15.77 2.18
N ALA A 95 11.06 16.32 1.42
CA ALA A 95 11.97 15.56 0.55
C ALA A 95 12.87 14.60 1.36
N PHE A 96 13.40 15.06 2.49
CA PHE A 96 14.18 14.22 3.40
C PHE A 96 13.35 13.09 4.00
N ALA A 97 12.14 13.40 4.51
CA ALA A 97 11.24 12.40 5.09
C ALA A 97 10.85 11.32 4.07
N HIS A 98 10.65 11.70 2.80
CA HIS A 98 10.38 10.75 1.72
C HIS A 98 11.52 9.73 1.55
N THR A 99 12.76 10.20 1.46
CA THR A 99 13.95 9.34 1.29
C THR A 99 14.20 8.48 2.53
N GLU A 100 14.13 9.09 3.72
CA GLU A 100 14.36 8.41 5.00
C GLU A 100 13.30 7.32 5.27
N MET A 101 12.04 7.60 4.99
CA MET A 101 10.96 6.62 5.16
C MET A 101 11.19 5.39 4.30
N GLN A 102 11.50 5.55 3.02
CA GLN A 102 11.77 4.44 2.12
C GLN A 102 12.94 3.59 2.61
N ALA A 103 14.07 4.23 2.91
CA ALA A 103 15.26 3.53 3.41
C ALA A 103 15.00 2.79 4.73
N MET A 104 14.23 3.40 5.63
CA MET A 104 13.87 2.81 6.92
C MET A 104 13.01 1.55 6.74
N TYR A 105 12.00 1.60 5.88
CA TYR A 105 11.13 0.43 5.63
C TYR A 105 11.88 -0.70 4.94
N ASP A 106 12.72 -0.39 3.96
CA ASP A 106 13.55 -1.39 3.27
C ASP A 106 14.53 -2.08 4.24
N ALA A 107 15.05 -1.34 5.22
CA ALA A 107 15.94 -1.90 6.24
C ALA A 107 15.21 -2.72 7.31
N ARG A 108 14.00 -2.34 7.72
CA ARG A 108 13.29 -2.92 8.87
C ARG A 108 12.32 -4.03 8.52
N ASN A 109 11.66 -3.95 7.38
CA ASN A 109 10.67 -4.96 6.96
C ASN A 109 11.25 -6.37 6.84
N PRO A 110 12.47 -6.61 6.30
CA PRO A 110 13.01 -7.96 6.23
C PRO A 110 13.21 -8.61 7.59
N THR A 111 13.65 -7.84 8.59
CA THR A 111 13.81 -8.35 9.96
C THR A 111 12.46 -8.67 10.60
N ALA A 112 11.48 -7.79 10.45
CA ALA A 112 10.13 -8.00 10.96
C ALA A 112 9.45 -9.22 10.30
N LEU A 113 9.61 -9.39 8.99
CA LEU A 113 9.11 -10.57 8.28
C LEU A 113 9.70 -11.87 8.83
N LYS A 114 11.01 -11.92 9.07
CA LYS A 114 11.67 -13.08 9.72
C LYS A 114 11.09 -13.37 11.11
N GLN A 115 10.79 -12.32 11.87
CA GLN A 115 10.18 -12.46 13.20
C GLN A 115 8.73 -12.98 13.12
N LEU A 116 7.94 -12.51 12.16
CA LEU A 116 6.59 -13.03 11.91
C LEU A 116 6.63 -14.54 11.57
N VAL A 117 7.52 -14.95 10.68
CA VAL A 117 7.72 -16.36 10.33
C VAL A 117 8.18 -17.16 11.55
N GLY A 118 9.13 -16.64 12.34
CA GLY A 118 9.59 -17.26 13.59
C GLY A 118 8.47 -17.40 14.63
N ALA A 119 7.50 -16.49 14.64
CA ALA A 119 6.30 -16.56 15.47
C ALA A 119 5.21 -17.49 14.90
N LYS A 120 5.53 -18.28 13.85
CA LYS A 120 4.64 -19.23 13.18
C LYS A 120 3.48 -18.57 12.41
N THR A 121 3.59 -17.31 12.04
CA THR A 121 2.66 -16.66 11.10
C THR A 121 2.78 -17.35 9.74
N LYS A 122 1.65 -17.74 9.16
CA LYS A 122 1.60 -18.37 7.83
C LYS A 122 1.67 -17.27 6.76
N VAL A 123 2.84 -17.09 6.18
CA VAL A 123 3.06 -16.12 5.09
C VAL A 123 2.77 -16.83 3.77
N LEU A 124 1.72 -16.41 3.07
CA LEU A 124 1.20 -17.08 1.87
C LEU A 124 1.00 -16.07 0.73
N PRO A 125 1.32 -16.44 -0.53
CA PRO A 125 0.91 -15.62 -1.65
C PRO A 125 -0.60 -15.60 -1.78
N PHE A 126 -1.15 -14.49 -2.29
CA PHE A 126 -2.54 -14.52 -2.73
C PHE A 126 -2.71 -15.51 -3.88
N PRO A 127 -3.83 -16.27 -3.90
CA PRO A 127 -4.18 -17.09 -5.05
C PRO A 127 -4.29 -16.26 -6.33
N GLN A 128 -3.90 -16.83 -7.46
CA GLN A 128 -3.86 -16.11 -8.74
C GLN A 128 -5.23 -15.62 -9.18
N ASP A 129 -6.28 -16.42 -8.96
CA ASP A 129 -7.66 -16.06 -9.27
C ASP A 129 -8.16 -14.84 -8.47
N VAL A 130 -7.72 -14.69 -7.22
CA VAL A 130 -7.98 -13.50 -6.40
C VAL A 130 -7.29 -12.26 -6.98
N LEU A 131 -6.02 -12.39 -7.38
CA LEU A 131 -5.26 -11.30 -8.00
C LEU A 131 -5.88 -10.88 -9.34
N ASP A 132 -6.26 -11.84 -10.17
CA ASP A 132 -6.89 -11.60 -11.47
C ASP A 132 -8.25 -10.92 -11.32
N LEU A 133 -9.06 -11.37 -10.37
CA LEU A 133 -10.36 -10.75 -10.06
C LEU A 133 -10.18 -9.32 -9.53
N ALA A 134 -9.25 -9.11 -8.59
CA ALA A 134 -8.97 -7.80 -8.04
C ALA A 134 -8.50 -6.81 -9.12
N PHE A 135 -7.63 -7.25 -10.02
CA PHE A 135 -7.19 -6.44 -11.16
C PHE A 135 -8.35 -6.09 -12.09
N LYS A 136 -9.15 -7.08 -12.46
CA LYS A 136 -10.33 -6.87 -13.33
C LYS A 136 -11.31 -5.87 -12.75
N GLU A 137 -11.66 -6.02 -11.48
CA GLU A 137 -12.61 -5.14 -10.80
C GLU A 137 -12.03 -3.74 -10.56
N SER A 138 -10.72 -3.61 -10.35
CA SER A 138 -10.04 -2.33 -10.28
C SER A 138 -10.13 -1.58 -11.62
N MET A 139 -9.84 -2.25 -12.73
CA MET A 139 -9.90 -1.62 -14.06
C MET A 139 -11.34 -1.20 -14.41
N ALA A 140 -12.32 -2.05 -14.10
CA ALA A 140 -13.74 -1.74 -14.31
C ALA A 140 -14.19 -0.53 -13.47
N LEU A 141 -13.72 -0.44 -12.21
CA LEU A 141 -13.99 0.69 -11.34
C LEU A 141 -13.40 2.00 -11.87
N TYR A 142 -12.16 1.97 -12.35
CA TYR A 142 -11.50 3.16 -12.90
C TYR A 142 -12.17 3.65 -14.18
N GLU A 143 -12.62 2.75 -15.05
CA GLU A 143 -13.40 3.11 -16.23
C GLU A 143 -14.74 3.74 -15.86
N GLU A 144 -15.46 3.15 -14.90
CA GLU A 144 -16.73 3.72 -14.41
C GLU A 144 -16.55 5.15 -13.87
N ILE A 145 -15.49 5.40 -13.09
CA ILE A 145 -15.23 6.73 -12.54
C ILE A 145 -14.83 7.68 -13.66
N SER A 146 -14.02 7.23 -14.61
CA SER A 146 -13.57 8.03 -15.75
C SER A 146 -14.74 8.51 -16.62
N THR A 147 -15.78 7.70 -16.79
CA THR A 147 -16.97 8.09 -17.53
C THR A 147 -17.84 9.14 -16.80
N LYS A 148 -17.78 9.16 -15.48
CA LYS A 148 -18.62 10.04 -14.63
C LYS A 148 -17.91 11.30 -14.15
N ASN A 149 -16.57 11.32 -14.16
CA ASN A 149 -15.78 12.41 -13.61
C ASN A 149 -14.64 12.81 -14.56
N PRO A 150 -14.80 13.91 -15.33
CA PRO A 150 -13.78 14.38 -16.27
C PRO A 150 -12.45 14.77 -15.59
N ASN A 151 -12.50 15.30 -14.36
CA ASN A 151 -11.28 15.66 -13.63
C ASN A 151 -10.49 14.39 -13.21
N TRP A 152 -11.19 13.37 -12.74
CA TRP A 152 -10.60 12.07 -12.51
C TRP A 152 -9.96 11.51 -13.78
N LYS A 153 -10.72 11.50 -14.88
CA LYS A 153 -10.24 10.97 -16.17
C LYS A 153 -8.94 11.64 -16.60
N LYS A 154 -8.87 12.96 -16.51
CA LYS A 154 -7.67 13.72 -16.87
C LYS A 154 -6.44 13.27 -16.08
N VAL A 155 -6.57 13.12 -14.76
CA VAL A 155 -5.48 12.67 -13.87
C VAL A 155 -5.16 11.21 -14.14
N TYR A 156 -6.17 10.36 -14.28
CA TYR A 156 -5.96 8.93 -14.49
C TYR A 156 -5.31 8.61 -15.84
N ASP A 157 -5.65 9.32 -16.90
CA ASP A 157 -5.05 9.12 -18.23
C ASP A 157 -3.53 9.40 -18.19
N ASP A 158 -3.11 10.48 -17.54
CA ASP A 158 -1.71 10.82 -17.33
C ASP A 158 -0.99 9.77 -16.47
N TYR A 159 -1.56 9.44 -15.32
CA TYR A 159 -1.05 8.38 -14.44
C TYR A 159 -0.92 7.03 -15.16
N ALA A 160 -1.92 6.63 -15.94
CA ALA A 160 -1.92 5.36 -16.63
C ALA A 160 -0.85 5.28 -17.72
N ALA A 161 -0.57 6.40 -18.41
CA ALA A 161 0.52 6.51 -19.36
C ALA A 161 1.87 6.35 -18.66
N PHE A 162 2.12 7.12 -17.61
CA PHE A 162 3.34 7.04 -16.81
C PHE A 162 3.54 5.64 -16.23
N ARG A 163 2.49 5.02 -15.66
CA ARG A 163 2.56 3.65 -15.14
C ARG A 163 3.01 2.63 -16.20
N ARG A 164 2.53 2.74 -17.44
CA ARG A 164 2.96 1.84 -18.52
C ARG A 164 4.45 1.97 -18.79
N ASP A 165 4.96 3.20 -18.87
CA ASP A 165 6.36 3.46 -19.14
C ASP A 165 7.26 3.00 -17.98
N GLN A 166 6.83 3.22 -16.73
CA GLN A 166 7.56 2.75 -15.56
C GLN A 166 7.56 1.22 -15.46
N ASN A 167 6.45 0.56 -15.73
CA ASN A 167 6.40 -0.90 -15.75
C ASN A 167 7.34 -1.48 -16.83
N LEU A 168 7.44 -0.82 -17.99
CA LEU A 168 8.39 -1.22 -19.02
C LEU A 168 9.84 -1.06 -18.53
N TRP A 169 10.16 0.09 -17.92
CA TRP A 169 11.48 0.38 -17.40
C TRP A 169 11.89 -0.59 -16.29
N PHE A 170 11.07 -0.75 -15.25
CA PHE A 170 11.37 -1.63 -14.13
C PHE A 170 11.43 -3.12 -14.52
N ARG A 171 10.67 -3.55 -15.53
CA ARG A 171 10.82 -4.88 -16.11
C ARG A 171 12.19 -5.08 -16.73
N PHE A 172 12.75 -4.04 -17.33
CA PHE A 172 14.06 -4.07 -17.97
C PHE A 172 15.22 -3.99 -16.95
N THR A 173 15.04 -3.27 -15.87
CA THR A 173 16.06 -3.00 -14.83
C THR A 173 15.86 -3.90 -13.61
N GLU A 174 15.23 -3.38 -12.56
CA GLU A 174 15.18 -3.98 -11.23
C GLU A 174 14.61 -5.40 -11.25
N MET A 175 13.46 -5.60 -11.88
CA MET A 175 12.82 -6.92 -11.89
C MET A 175 13.72 -7.99 -12.51
N ARG A 176 14.43 -7.66 -13.60
CA ARG A 176 15.34 -8.61 -14.27
C ARG A 176 16.56 -8.90 -13.42
N PHE A 177 17.12 -7.89 -12.77
CA PHE A 177 18.25 -8.03 -11.86
C PHE A 177 17.85 -8.89 -10.63
N ASP A 178 16.74 -8.57 -10.01
CA ASP A 178 16.25 -9.27 -8.82
C ASP A 178 15.95 -10.75 -9.13
N GLN A 179 15.29 -11.03 -10.24
CA GLN A 179 15.05 -12.41 -10.68
C GLN A 179 16.37 -13.18 -10.87
N PHE A 180 17.38 -12.54 -11.49
CA PHE A 180 18.69 -13.14 -11.64
C PHE A 180 19.33 -13.43 -10.29
N MET A 181 19.36 -12.44 -9.36
CA MET A 181 19.95 -12.61 -8.04
C MET A 181 19.24 -13.68 -7.21
N GLN A 182 17.90 -13.71 -7.22
CA GLN A 182 17.12 -14.73 -6.52
C GLN A 182 17.33 -16.14 -7.06
N SER A 183 17.76 -16.29 -8.31
CA SER A 183 18.12 -17.58 -8.89
C SER A 183 19.47 -18.12 -8.42
N LYS A 184 20.27 -17.31 -7.72
CA LYS A 184 21.58 -17.68 -7.19
C LYS A 184 21.48 -18.14 -5.74
N LYS A 185 22.17 -19.24 -5.44
CA LYS A 185 22.39 -19.63 -4.03
C LYS A 185 23.53 -18.75 -3.50
N LEU A 186 23.21 -17.87 -2.58
CA LEU A 186 24.19 -17.08 -1.82
C LEU A 186 24.59 -17.87 -0.58
#